data_566f75c3e6f44da15bacb3ba51d6cc47
#
_entry.id   566f75c3e6f44da15bacb3ba51d6cc47
#
_cell.length_a   1.000
_cell.length_b   1.000
_cell.length_c   1.000
_cell.angle_alpha   90.00
_cell.angle_beta   90.00
_cell.angle_gamma   90.00
#
_symmetry.space_group_name_H-M   'P 1'
#
loop_
_entity.id
_entity.type
_entity.pdbx_description
1 polymer ?
#
loop_
_entity_poly.entity_id
_entity_poly.type
_entity_poly.pdbx_seq_one_letter_code
_entity_poly.pdbx_strand_id
1 'polypeptide(L)'
;MKDISYSVRIYKLETRKRANTTNYRVRWSVDGRIYREPFATVAHAKSYRSDLLSAARRGEAFSTVTGLPVSWGREERAMSWFDFACAYVDMKWPGLAGHSRRITAGALRDATPALLTSTRGRPDDETLRRALLEWAFNSPRRKGSAPPEDLRKALEWLKQHTRPVGDLDDPAVARKVLEALSLRRDGKRMAASTVQRTRGVLVNAMEYAIELRLLSRNPIKDLPWKSAKSVRQVDKRVVVNPAQARNPLEAVRAQNRAGRGWSRSSP
;
A
#
# COMPACT_ATOMS: atom_id res chain seq x y z
N MET A 1 -1.68 -19.93 21.37
CA MET A 1 -2.95 -19.48 21.98
C MET A 1 -3.73 -18.75 20.92
N LYS A 2 -5.04 -18.99 20.78
CA LYS A 2 -5.85 -18.24 19.81
C LYS A 2 -6.11 -16.85 20.39
N ASP A 3 -5.55 -15.81 19.79
CA ASP A 3 -5.71 -14.42 20.25
C ASP A 3 -7.07 -13.82 19.88
N ILE A 4 -7.99 -14.64 19.31
CA ILE A 4 -9.32 -14.24 18.88
C ILE A 4 -10.37 -15.29 19.28
N SER A 5 -11.59 -14.84 19.58
CA SER A 5 -12.74 -15.68 19.88
C SER A 5 -14.03 -15.09 19.31
N TYR A 6 -14.98 -15.95 18.97
CA TYR A 6 -16.36 -15.59 18.59
C TYR A 6 -17.34 -15.75 19.77
N SER A 7 -16.87 -16.29 20.88
CA SER A 7 -17.68 -16.45 22.11
C SER A 7 -17.74 -15.11 22.85
N VAL A 8 -18.75 -14.31 22.53
CA VAL A 8 -18.91 -12.95 23.07
C VAL A 8 -20.26 -12.80 23.74
N ARG A 9 -20.28 -12.24 24.95
CA ARG A 9 -21.51 -11.88 25.66
C ARG A 9 -21.45 -10.43 26.13
N ILE A 10 -22.42 -9.62 25.70
CA ILE A 10 -22.49 -8.19 26.02
C ILE A 10 -23.64 -8.01 27.03
N TYR A 11 -23.30 -7.46 28.19
CA TYR A 11 -24.25 -7.31 29.29
C TYR A 11 -25.07 -6.02 29.18
N LYS A 12 -26.08 -5.88 30.04
CA LYS A 12 -26.84 -4.64 30.21
C LYS A 12 -25.93 -3.53 30.73
N LEU A 13 -26.27 -2.28 30.40
CA LEU A 13 -25.55 -1.10 30.87
C LEU A 13 -25.63 -1.02 32.40
N GLU A 14 -24.48 -0.86 33.05
CA GLU A 14 -24.38 -0.66 34.51
C GLU A 14 -24.32 0.84 34.79
N THR A 15 -25.15 1.32 35.70
CA THR A 15 -25.14 2.72 36.19
C THR A 15 -24.59 2.72 37.62
N ARG A 16 -23.54 3.50 37.86
CA ARG A 16 -22.97 3.71 39.19
C ARG A 16 -23.17 5.16 39.61
N LYS A 17 -24.00 5.36 40.62
CA LYS A 17 -24.19 6.66 41.28
C LYS A 17 -23.16 6.81 42.38
N ARG A 18 -22.40 7.91 42.40
CA ARG A 18 -21.61 8.41 43.55
C ARG A 18 -22.20 9.75 43.99
N ALA A 19 -21.83 10.24 45.18
CA ALA A 19 -22.45 11.43 45.78
C ALA A 19 -22.62 12.64 44.81
N ASN A 20 -21.65 12.89 43.93
CA ASN A 20 -21.70 14.02 43.00
C ASN A 20 -21.54 13.65 41.48
N THR A 21 -21.50 12.35 41.16
CA THR A 21 -21.29 11.93 39.76
C THR A 21 -22.00 10.62 39.46
N THR A 22 -22.59 10.54 38.25
CA THR A 22 -23.13 9.30 37.74
C THR A 22 -22.25 8.82 36.60
N ASN A 23 -21.67 7.65 36.74
CA ASN A 23 -20.84 7.02 35.69
C ASN A 23 -21.58 5.81 35.12
N TYR A 24 -21.45 5.63 33.82
CA TYR A 24 -22.04 4.51 33.11
C TYR A 24 -20.91 3.56 32.69
N ARG A 25 -21.16 2.24 32.80
CA ARG A 25 -20.18 1.23 32.45
C ARG A 25 -20.76 0.20 31.52
N VAL A 26 -20.07 -0.03 30.40
CA VAL A 26 -20.35 -1.15 29.50
C VAL A 26 -19.49 -2.33 29.96
N ARG A 27 -20.11 -3.51 30.10
CA ARG A 27 -19.45 -4.77 30.45
C ARG A 27 -19.74 -5.81 29.38
N TRP A 28 -18.71 -6.54 28.97
CA TRP A 28 -18.85 -7.68 28.07
C TRP A 28 -17.83 -8.76 28.42
N SER A 29 -17.99 -9.95 27.87
CA SER A 29 -17.00 -11.03 27.99
C SER A 29 -16.65 -11.61 26.64
N VAL A 30 -15.38 -11.98 26.48
CA VAL A 30 -14.85 -12.68 25.30
C VAL A 30 -14.15 -13.92 25.82
N ASP A 31 -14.58 -15.09 25.38
CA ASP A 31 -14.04 -16.39 25.83
C ASP A 31 -13.97 -16.52 27.36
N GLY A 32 -15.04 -16.07 28.05
CA GLY A 32 -15.14 -16.07 29.53
C GLY A 32 -14.40 -14.93 30.25
N ARG A 33 -13.47 -14.24 29.59
CA ARG A 33 -12.76 -13.11 30.19
C ARG A 33 -13.60 -11.83 30.12
N ILE A 34 -13.69 -11.10 31.25
CA ILE A 34 -14.56 -9.94 31.42
C ILE A 34 -13.77 -8.65 31.11
N TYR A 35 -14.38 -7.78 30.31
CA TYR A 35 -13.90 -6.45 29.96
C TYR A 35 -14.92 -5.40 30.43
N ARG A 36 -14.43 -4.16 30.68
CA ARG A 36 -15.25 -3.07 31.20
C ARG A 36 -14.73 -1.75 30.68
N GLU A 37 -15.67 -0.89 30.19
CA GLU A 37 -15.35 0.45 29.73
C GLU A 37 -16.27 1.47 30.43
N PRO A 38 -15.71 2.49 31.13
CA PRO A 38 -16.49 3.53 31.81
C PRO A 38 -16.79 4.70 30.87
N PHE A 39 -17.96 5.31 31.03
CA PHE A 39 -18.41 6.47 30.27
C PHE A 39 -19.02 7.53 31.19
N ALA A 40 -18.75 8.82 30.87
CA ALA A 40 -19.31 9.93 31.60
C ALA A 40 -20.81 10.17 31.29
N THR A 41 -21.26 9.78 30.08
CA THR A 41 -22.63 9.99 29.62
C THR A 41 -23.31 8.67 29.21
N VAL A 42 -24.63 8.62 29.44
CA VAL A 42 -25.44 7.47 29.04
C VAL A 42 -25.49 7.29 27.52
N ALA A 43 -25.46 8.41 26.76
CA ALA A 43 -25.51 8.40 25.29
C ALA A 43 -24.28 7.67 24.73
N HIS A 44 -23.08 8.05 25.16
CA HIS A 44 -21.83 7.40 24.73
C HIS A 44 -21.78 5.93 25.12
N ALA A 45 -22.20 5.60 26.36
CA ALA A 45 -22.23 4.21 26.80
C ALA A 45 -23.21 3.36 25.97
N LYS A 46 -24.38 3.91 25.62
CA LYS A 46 -25.37 3.22 24.78
C LYS A 46 -24.85 3.03 23.34
N SER A 47 -24.22 4.06 22.74
CA SER A 47 -23.63 3.97 21.41
C SER A 47 -22.54 2.87 21.38
N TYR A 48 -21.58 2.96 22.27
CA TYR A 48 -20.49 1.97 22.37
C TYR A 48 -21.01 0.53 22.54
N ARG A 49 -22.01 0.36 23.42
CA ARG A 49 -22.66 -0.94 23.60
C ARG A 49 -23.37 -1.42 22.33
N SER A 50 -24.02 -0.52 21.59
CA SER A 50 -24.68 -0.83 20.33
C SER A 50 -23.68 -1.27 19.25
N ASP A 51 -22.53 -0.63 19.20
CA ASP A 51 -21.46 -0.95 18.25
C ASP A 51 -20.85 -2.33 18.54
N LEU A 52 -20.61 -2.67 19.83
CA LEU A 52 -20.20 -4.02 20.23
C LEU A 52 -21.25 -5.07 19.84
N LEU A 53 -22.54 -4.79 20.08
CA LEU A 53 -23.65 -5.69 19.71
C LEU A 53 -23.72 -5.89 18.20
N SER A 54 -23.54 -4.83 17.43
CA SER A 54 -23.54 -4.87 15.97
C SER A 54 -22.38 -5.72 15.43
N ALA A 55 -21.18 -5.55 15.98
CA ALA A 55 -20.01 -6.37 15.64
C ALA A 55 -20.27 -7.87 15.96
N ALA A 56 -20.79 -8.16 17.16
CA ALA A 56 -21.11 -9.54 17.55
C ALA A 56 -22.20 -10.17 16.66
N ARG A 57 -23.24 -9.40 16.29
CA ARG A 57 -24.32 -9.86 15.38
C ARG A 57 -23.82 -10.10 13.95
N ARG A 58 -22.84 -9.34 13.48
CA ARG A 58 -22.16 -9.57 12.18
C ARG A 58 -21.24 -10.79 12.21
N GLY A 59 -21.08 -11.46 13.36
CA GLY A 59 -20.18 -12.61 13.51
C GLY A 59 -18.70 -12.23 13.48
N GLU A 60 -18.35 -11.01 13.88
CA GLU A 60 -16.96 -10.59 13.96
C GLU A 60 -16.20 -11.31 15.08
N ALA A 61 -14.93 -11.60 14.84
CA ALA A 61 -14.04 -12.10 15.88
C ALA A 61 -13.66 -10.98 16.86
N PHE A 62 -13.54 -11.31 18.14
CA PHE A 62 -13.08 -10.42 19.19
C PHE A 62 -11.70 -10.85 19.68
N SER A 63 -10.84 -9.91 19.97
CA SER A 63 -9.53 -10.17 20.55
C SER A 63 -9.67 -10.61 22.00
N THR A 64 -9.09 -11.75 22.37
CA THR A 64 -9.02 -12.22 23.77
C THR A 64 -8.02 -11.42 24.61
N VAL A 65 -7.23 -10.54 23.98
CA VAL A 65 -6.27 -9.66 24.67
C VAL A 65 -6.92 -8.32 25.03
N THR A 66 -7.58 -7.68 24.07
CA THR A 66 -8.19 -6.34 24.25
C THR A 66 -9.67 -6.40 24.59
N GLY A 67 -10.35 -7.50 24.27
CA GLY A 67 -11.80 -7.63 24.41
C GLY A 67 -12.60 -6.96 23.32
N LEU A 68 -11.96 -6.30 22.34
CA LEU A 68 -12.59 -5.50 21.30
C LEU A 68 -12.76 -6.30 20.01
N PRO A 69 -13.75 -5.94 19.15
CA PRO A 69 -13.81 -6.46 17.79
C PRO A 69 -12.47 -6.26 17.07
N VAL A 70 -12.02 -7.27 16.33
CA VAL A 70 -10.75 -7.19 15.59
C VAL A 70 -10.76 -6.05 14.57
N SER A 71 -11.94 -5.72 14.01
CA SER A 71 -12.14 -4.58 13.12
C SER A 71 -11.76 -3.24 13.77
N TRP A 72 -12.08 -3.04 15.06
CA TRP A 72 -11.79 -1.78 15.77
C TRP A 72 -10.28 -1.54 15.94
N GLY A 73 -9.51 -2.59 16.26
CA GLY A 73 -8.04 -2.47 16.31
C GLY A 73 -7.42 -2.23 14.93
N ARG A 74 -8.16 -2.57 13.86
CA ARG A 74 -7.78 -2.28 12.48
C ARG A 74 -8.07 -0.81 12.12
N GLU A 75 -9.20 -0.24 12.60
CA GLU A 75 -9.55 1.16 12.41
C GLU A 75 -8.61 2.12 13.15
N GLU A 76 -8.23 1.82 14.39
CA GLU A 76 -7.23 2.60 15.15
C GLU A 76 -5.83 2.61 14.52
N ARG A 77 -5.50 1.58 13.74
CA ARG A 77 -4.24 1.45 12.99
C ARG A 77 -4.40 1.75 11.50
N ALA A 78 -5.56 2.27 11.11
CA ALA A 78 -5.86 2.52 9.71
C ALA A 78 -4.92 3.60 9.14
N MET A 79 -3.85 3.16 8.49
CA MET A 79 -2.99 4.02 7.70
C MET A 79 -3.53 4.09 6.28
N SER A 80 -3.73 5.30 5.74
CA SER A 80 -4.15 5.47 4.36
C SER A 80 -3.13 4.87 3.39
N TRP A 81 -3.58 4.41 2.23
CA TRP A 81 -2.68 3.96 1.17
C TRP A 81 -1.64 5.03 0.81
N PHE A 82 -2.05 6.31 0.75
CA PHE A 82 -1.16 7.40 0.41
C PHE A 82 -0.04 7.57 1.45
N ASP A 83 -0.39 7.62 2.73
CA ASP A 83 0.60 7.77 3.81
C ASP A 83 1.52 6.55 3.88
N PHE A 84 0.97 5.35 3.73
CA PHE A 84 1.73 4.10 3.67
C PHE A 84 2.72 4.07 2.50
N ALA A 85 2.27 4.43 1.28
CA ALA A 85 3.13 4.44 0.11
C ALA A 85 4.28 5.44 0.26
N CYS A 86 4.02 6.61 0.88
CA CYS A 86 5.05 7.56 1.25
C CYS A 86 6.06 6.99 2.26
N ALA A 87 5.59 6.33 3.31
CA ALA A 87 6.43 5.68 4.30
C ALA A 87 7.28 4.54 3.70
N TYR A 88 6.68 3.73 2.84
CA TYR A 88 7.39 2.68 2.12
C TYR A 88 8.51 3.23 1.23
N VAL A 89 8.23 4.32 0.49
CA VAL A 89 9.25 5.00 -0.32
C VAL A 89 10.37 5.51 0.57
N ASP A 90 10.07 6.12 1.71
CA ASP A 90 11.09 6.62 2.63
C ASP A 90 11.99 5.51 3.17
N MET A 91 11.40 4.41 3.57
CA MET A 91 12.13 3.24 4.06
C MET A 91 13.06 2.66 2.98
N LYS A 92 12.57 2.56 1.74
CA LYS A 92 13.34 1.98 0.63
C LYS A 92 14.38 2.92 0.01
N TRP A 93 14.20 4.24 0.14
CA TRP A 93 14.98 5.24 -0.60
C TRP A 93 16.49 5.10 -0.49
N PRO A 94 17.08 4.89 0.71
CA PRO A 94 18.52 4.79 0.84
C PRO A 94 19.12 3.61 0.10
N GLY A 95 18.42 2.46 0.07
CA GLY A 95 18.93 1.22 -0.53
C GLY A 95 18.64 1.06 -2.03
N LEU A 96 17.94 2.00 -2.68
CA LEU A 96 17.55 1.87 -4.08
C LEU A 96 18.39 2.73 -5.02
N ALA A 97 18.89 2.14 -6.11
CA ALA A 97 19.43 2.87 -7.25
C ALA A 97 18.35 3.70 -7.96
N GLY A 98 18.74 4.76 -8.68
CA GLY A 98 17.82 5.70 -9.33
C GLY A 98 16.79 5.05 -10.26
N HIS A 99 17.18 4.03 -11.01
CA HIS A 99 16.25 3.26 -11.87
C HIS A 99 15.20 2.50 -11.04
N SER A 100 15.62 1.86 -9.95
CA SER A 100 14.72 1.13 -9.04
C SER A 100 13.75 2.07 -8.33
N ARG A 101 14.21 3.29 -7.93
CA ARG A 101 13.33 4.33 -7.36
C ARG A 101 12.21 4.71 -8.33
N ARG A 102 12.53 4.88 -9.63
CA ARG A 102 11.53 5.20 -10.67
C ARG A 102 10.52 4.06 -10.86
N ILE A 103 10.97 2.80 -10.85
CA ILE A 103 10.09 1.64 -10.97
C ILE A 103 9.16 1.56 -9.75
N THR A 104 9.70 1.74 -8.55
CA THR A 104 8.92 1.73 -7.31
C THR A 104 7.87 2.83 -7.31
N ALA A 105 8.26 4.07 -7.58
CA ALA A 105 7.34 5.20 -7.68
C ALA A 105 6.26 4.97 -8.76
N GLY A 106 6.64 4.43 -9.93
CA GLY A 106 5.72 4.08 -11.00
C GLY A 106 4.69 3.04 -10.58
N ALA A 107 5.11 1.95 -9.93
CA ALA A 107 4.22 0.91 -9.48
C ALA A 107 3.21 1.41 -8.42
N LEU A 108 3.67 2.21 -7.46
CA LEU A 108 2.80 2.80 -6.44
C LEU A 108 1.82 3.81 -7.05
N ARG A 109 2.26 4.64 -8.00
CA ARG A 109 1.39 5.55 -8.76
C ARG A 109 0.29 4.78 -9.49
N ASP A 110 0.64 3.71 -10.19
CA ASP A 110 -0.32 2.93 -10.99
C ASP A 110 -1.31 2.16 -10.11
N ALA A 111 -0.93 1.80 -8.89
CA ALA A 111 -1.82 1.18 -7.90
C ALA A 111 -2.81 2.17 -7.28
N THR A 112 -2.43 3.44 -7.13
CA THR A 112 -3.20 4.44 -6.38
C THR A 112 -4.63 4.66 -6.89
N PRO A 113 -4.93 4.73 -8.20
CA PRO A 113 -6.31 4.92 -8.68
C PRO A 113 -7.27 3.81 -8.26
N ALA A 114 -6.79 2.56 -8.13
CA ALA A 114 -7.61 1.44 -7.69
C ALA A 114 -7.94 1.47 -6.19
N LEU A 115 -7.22 2.31 -5.44
CA LEU A 115 -7.35 2.46 -3.98
C LEU A 115 -7.99 3.80 -3.58
N LEU A 116 -8.66 4.48 -4.50
CA LEU A 116 -9.45 5.67 -4.19
C LEU A 116 -10.79 5.29 -3.57
N THR A 117 -11.23 6.08 -2.58
CA THR A 117 -12.54 5.96 -1.94
C THR A 117 -13.63 6.69 -2.71
N SER A 118 -13.26 7.79 -3.38
CA SER A 118 -14.17 8.67 -4.11
C SER A 118 -13.44 9.35 -5.28
N THR A 119 -14.21 9.77 -6.27
CA THR A 119 -13.72 10.60 -7.39
C THR A 119 -14.23 12.06 -7.28
N ARG A 120 -14.96 12.39 -6.22
CA ARG A 120 -15.51 13.75 -6.03
C ARG A 120 -14.37 14.74 -5.79
N GLY A 121 -14.33 15.80 -6.58
CA GLY A 121 -13.26 16.81 -6.50
C GLY A 121 -11.86 16.28 -6.89
N ARG A 122 -11.80 15.16 -7.61
CA ARG A 122 -10.55 14.56 -8.06
C ARG A 122 -9.81 15.53 -8.99
N PRO A 123 -8.54 15.83 -8.73
CA PRO A 123 -7.67 16.52 -9.68
C PRO A 123 -7.53 15.74 -10.99
N ASP A 124 -7.15 16.42 -12.05
CA ASP A 124 -6.88 15.77 -13.33
C ASP A 124 -5.72 14.76 -13.24
N ASP A 125 -5.66 13.83 -14.18
CA ASP A 125 -4.71 12.73 -14.18
C ASP A 125 -3.24 13.18 -14.27
N GLU A 126 -2.97 14.28 -14.95
CA GLU A 126 -1.60 14.79 -15.07
C GLU A 126 -1.14 15.44 -13.76
N THR A 127 -2.01 16.23 -13.12
CA THR A 127 -1.73 16.82 -11.81
C THR A 127 -1.54 15.74 -10.75
N LEU A 128 -2.39 14.71 -10.71
CA LEU A 128 -2.22 13.56 -9.81
C LEU A 128 -0.91 12.82 -10.07
N ARG A 129 -0.56 12.59 -11.34
CA ARG A 129 0.69 11.94 -11.71
C ARG A 129 1.91 12.72 -11.25
N ARG A 130 1.91 14.02 -11.47
CA ARG A 130 2.98 14.92 -11.02
C ARG A 130 3.07 14.94 -9.50
N ALA A 131 1.94 15.08 -8.81
CA ALA A 131 1.89 15.05 -7.35
C ALA A 131 2.48 13.76 -6.77
N LEU A 132 2.16 12.60 -7.36
CA LEU A 132 2.68 11.32 -6.91
C LEU A 132 4.16 11.13 -7.25
N LEU A 133 4.58 11.35 -8.51
CA LEU A 133 5.94 11.03 -8.95
C LEU A 133 6.96 12.08 -8.56
N GLU A 134 6.61 13.36 -8.65
CA GLU A 134 7.55 14.45 -8.39
C GLU A 134 7.64 14.79 -6.92
N TRP A 135 6.58 14.52 -6.14
CA TRP A 135 6.52 14.87 -4.72
C TRP A 135 6.33 13.68 -3.79
N ALA A 136 5.17 13.03 -3.83
CA ALA A 136 4.82 12.00 -2.85
C ALA A 136 5.86 10.87 -2.79
N PHE A 137 6.26 10.36 -3.96
CA PHE A 137 7.19 9.24 -4.08
C PHE A 137 8.63 9.67 -4.41
N ASN A 138 8.96 10.91 -4.05
CA ASN A 138 10.31 11.46 -4.08
C ASN A 138 10.70 11.94 -2.68
N SER A 139 11.29 11.04 -1.90
CA SER A 139 11.58 11.28 -0.48
C SER A 139 12.39 12.56 -0.21
N PRO A 140 13.51 12.85 -0.89
CA PRO A 140 14.26 14.08 -0.67
C PRO A 140 13.44 15.34 -0.97
N ARG A 141 12.70 15.36 -2.08
CA ARG A 141 11.90 16.52 -2.47
C ARG A 141 10.77 16.78 -1.49
N ARG A 142 10.03 15.72 -1.09
CA ARG A 142 8.95 15.83 -0.09
C ARG A 142 9.43 16.37 1.25
N LYS A 143 10.64 15.99 1.68
CA LYS A 143 11.21 16.40 2.98
C LYS A 143 11.92 17.74 2.93
N GLY A 144 12.43 18.14 1.78
CA GLY A 144 13.32 19.30 1.63
C GLY A 144 12.64 20.57 1.11
N SER A 145 11.41 20.50 0.59
CA SER A 145 10.75 21.67 0.01
C SER A 145 9.22 21.57 0.11
N ALA A 146 8.54 22.71 -0.06
CA ALA A 146 7.09 22.76 -0.17
C ALA A 146 6.67 22.54 -1.64
N PRO A 147 5.60 21.79 -1.91
CA PRO A 147 5.08 21.62 -3.26
C PRO A 147 4.40 22.88 -3.79
N PRO A 148 4.37 23.10 -5.12
CA PRO A 148 3.53 24.09 -5.75
C PRO A 148 2.06 23.92 -5.33
N GLU A 149 1.29 25.01 -5.37
CA GLU A 149 -0.08 25.05 -4.82
C GLU A 149 -1.03 24.02 -5.47
N ASP A 150 -0.94 23.83 -6.80
CA ASP A 150 -1.70 22.83 -7.54
C ASP A 150 -1.39 21.40 -7.06
N LEU A 151 -0.12 21.10 -6.86
CA LEU A 151 0.32 19.80 -6.35
C LEU A 151 -0.01 19.62 -4.87
N ARG A 152 0.06 20.68 -4.06
CA ARG A 152 -0.32 20.64 -2.64
C ARG A 152 -1.78 20.23 -2.47
N LYS A 153 -2.69 20.86 -3.22
CA LYS A 153 -4.12 20.50 -3.21
C LYS A 153 -4.35 19.04 -3.64
N ALA A 154 -3.62 18.58 -4.65
CA ALA A 154 -3.70 17.21 -5.12
C ALA A 154 -3.18 16.20 -4.07
N LEU A 155 -2.10 16.52 -3.37
CA LEU A 155 -1.55 15.69 -2.28
C LEU A 155 -2.51 15.62 -1.08
N GLU A 156 -3.11 16.75 -0.68
CA GLU A 156 -4.13 16.81 0.37
C GLU A 156 -5.37 15.99 -0.01
N TRP A 157 -5.81 16.12 -1.26
CA TRP A 157 -6.93 15.32 -1.77
C TRP A 157 -6.62 13.81 -1.72
N LEU A 158 -5.44 13.38 -2.17
CA LEU A 158 -5.01 11.98 -2.12
C LEU A 158 -4.97 11.44 -0.70
N LYS A 159 -4.48 12.23 0.26
CA LYS A 159 -4.43 11.84 1.67
C LYS A 159 -5.83 11.57 2.25
N GLN A 160 -6.83 12.33 1.84
CA GLN A 160 -8.21 12.21 2.31
C GLN A 160 -9.02 11.15 1.55
N HIS A 161 -8.65 10.83 0.31
CA HIS A 161 -9.47 10.01 -0.59
C HIS A 161 -8.81 8.67 -0.97
N THR A 162 -7.80 8.23 -0.24
CA THR A 162 -7.26 6.88 -0.41
C THR A 162 -7.74 5.94 0.70
N ARG A 163 -8.01 4.68 0.32
CA ARG A 163 -8.43 3.61 1.24
C ARG A 163 -7.37 3.31 2.28
N PRO A 164 -7.76 2.81 3.46
CA PRO A 164 -6.81 2.16 4.36
C PRO A 164 -6.09 0.99 3.70
N VAL A 165 -4.82 0.78 4.05
CA VAL A 165 -4.04 -0.38 3.56
C VAL A 165 -4.69 -1.70 3.93
N GLY A 166 -5.37 -1.77 5.08
CA GLY A 166 -6.09 -2.95 5.53
C GLY A 166 -7.20 -3.43 4.57
N ASP A 167 -7.74 -2.54 3.72
CA ASP A 167 -8.74 -2.92 2.71
C ASP A 167 -8.17 -3.87 1.64
N LEU A 168 -6.84 -3.96 1.49
CA LEU A 168 -6.19 -4.92 0.60
C LEU A 168 -6.34 -6.38 1.06
N ASP A 169 -6.74 -6.63 2.31
CA ASP A 169 -7.14 -7.98 2.77
C ASP A 169 -8.37 -8.51 2.01
N ASP A 170 -9.20 -7.60 1.45
CA ASP A 170 -10.28 -7.99 0.54
C ASP A 170 -9.70 -8.41 -0.84
N PRO A 171 -9.90 -9.66 -1.26
CA PRO A 171 -9.43 -10.14 -2.55
C PRO A 171 -9.95 -9.33 -3.74
N ALA A 172 -11.13 -8.73 -3.64
CA ALA A 172 -11.70 -7.91 -4.72
C ALA A 172 -10.92 -6.60 -4.88
N VAL A 173 -10.52 -5.96 -3.78
CA VAL A 173 -9.68 -4.76 -3.79
C VAL A 173 -8.30 -5.08 -4.33
N ALA A 174 -7.68 -6.15 -3.83
CA ALA A 174 -6.35 -6.56 -4.27
C ALA A 174 -6.33 -6.94 -5.77
N ARG A 175 -7.39 -7.58 -6.30
CA ARG A 175 -7.55 -7.84 -7.74
C ARG A 175 -7.63 -6.57 -8.57
N LYS A 176 -8.41 -5.57 -8.15
CA LYS A 176 -8.49 -4.27 -8.84
C LYS A 176 -7.12 -3.61 -8.95
N VAL A 177 -6.31 -3.68 -7.90
CA VAL A 177 -4.94 -3.15 -7.92
C VAL A 177 -4.07 -3.90 -8.92
N LEU A 178 -4.13 -5.24 -8.96
CA LEU A 178 -3.36 -6.04 -9.93
C LEU A 178 -3.82 -5.82 -11.38
N GLU A 179 -5.12 -5.62 -11.60
CA GLU A 179 -5.68 -5.26 -12.90
C GLU A 179 -5.17 -3.87 -13.35
N ALA A 180 -5.21 -2.87 -12.47
CA ALA A 180 -4.66 -1.54 -12.76
C ALA A 180 -3.18 -1.59 -13.17
N LEU A 181 -2.37 -2.41 -12.50
CA LEU A 181 -0.97 -2.64 -12.85
C LEU A 181 -0.75 -3.39 -14.18
N SER A 182 -1.79 -4.03 -14.70
CA SER A 182 -1.73 -4.81 -15.95
C SER A 182 -2.05 -3.97 -17.18
N LEU A 183 -2.56 -2.76 -16.98
CA LEU A 183 -3.03 -1.88 -18.04
C LEU A 183 -2.08 -0.69 -18.23
N ARG A 184 -1.90 -0.32 -19.48
CA ARG A 184 -1.25 0.92 -19.89
C ARG A 184 -2.27 2.07 -19.83
N ARG A 185 -1.81 3.29 -19.92
CA ARG A 185 -2.66 4.50 -19.95
C ARG A 185 -3.64 4.54 -21.13
N ASP A 186 -3.28 3.89 -22.25
CA ASP A 186 -4.13 3.74 -23.43
C ASP A 186 -5.12 2.55 -23.32
N GLY A 187 -5.27 1.96 -22.15
CA GLY A 187 -6.14 0.81 -21.89
C GLY A 187 -5.61 -0.54 -22.42
N LYS A 188 -4.48 -0.55 -23.14
CA LYS A 188 -3.86 -1.78 -23.62
C LYS A 188 -3.12 -2.51 -22.51
N ARG A 189 -2.93 -3.82 -22.66
CA ARG A 189 -2.18 -4.62 -21.69
C ARG A 189 -0.70 -4.26 -21.71
N MET A 190 -0.10 -4.20 -20.53
CA MET A 190 1.35 -4.08 -20.36
C MET A 190 2.05 -5.38 -20.73
N ALA A 191 3.34 -5.28 -21.09
CA ALA A 191 4.19 -6.45 -21.29
C ALA A 191 4.29 -7.27 -19.98
N ALA A 192 4.26 -8.59 -20.10
CA ALA A 192 4.25 -9.50 -18.94
C ALA A 192 5.45 -9.26 -17.99
N SER A 193 6.63 -8.94 -18.54
CA SER A 193 7.82 -8.62 -17.74
C SER A 193 7.67 -7.35 -16.92
N THR A 194 6.98 -6.34 -17.46
CA THR A 194 6.67 -5.09 -16.75
C THR A 194 5.69 -5.36 -15.61
N VAL A 195 4.60 -6.08 -15.90
CA VAL A 195 3.60 -6.45 -14.89
C VAL A 195 4.23 -7.26 -13.75
N GLN A 196 5.09 -8.23 -14.07
CA GLN A 196 5.79 -9.02 -13.06
C GLN A 196 6.68 -8.14 -12.17
N ARG A 197 7.37 -7.15 -12.76
CA ARG A 197 8.23 -6.23 -12.03
C ARG A 197 7.43 -5.32 -11.09
N THR A 198 6.36 -4.70 -11.57
CA THR A 198 5.49 -3.83 -10.77
C THR A 198 4.77 -4.62 -9.69
N ARG A 199 4.31 -5.85 -9.97
CA ARG A 199 3.78 -6.77 -8.97
C ARG A 199 4.81 -7.07 -7.87
N GLY A 200 6.09 -7.29 -8.23
CA GLY A 200 7.18 -7.49 -7.27
C GLY A 200 7.35 -6.32 -6.30
N VAL A 201 7.19 -5.08 -6.80
CA VAL A 201 7.19 -3.89 -5.93
C VAL A 201 6.04 -3.94 -4.93
N LEU A 202 4.82 -4.27 -5.36
CA LEU A 202 3.67 -4.38 -4.45
C LEU A 202 3.83 -5.52 -3.44
N VAL A 203 4.36 -6.66 -3.86
CA VAL A 203 4.66 -7.76 -2.92
C VAL A 203 5.58 -7.26 -1.81
N ASN A 204 6.67 -6.58 -2.16
CA ASN A 204 7.60 -6.03 -1.17
C ASN A 204 6.96 -4.92 -0.30
N ALA A 205 6.06 -4.11 -0.87
CA ALA A 205 5.31 -3.12 -0.10
C ALA A 205 4.38 -3.79 0.91
N MET A 206 3.69 -4.87 0.53
CA MET A 206 2.82 -5.62 1.46
C MET A 206 3.61 -6.33 2.57
N GLU A 207 4.84 -6.80 2.32
CA GLU A 207 5.72 -7.28 3.39
C GLU A 207 6.01 -6.18 4.42
N TYR A 208 6.28 -4.97 3.95
CA TYR A 208 6.45 -3.83 4.86
C TYR A 208 5.15 -3.46 5.60
N ALA A 209 3.98 -3.61 4.98
CA ALA A 209 2.70 -3.44 5.67
C ALA A 209 2.50 -4.48 6.79
N ILE A 210 3.00 -5.71 6.62
CA ILE A 210 3.00 -6.74 7.66
C ILE A 210 3.96 -6.36 8.80
N GLU A 211 5.16 -5.88 8.50
CA GLU A 211 6.12 -5.38 9.50
C GLU A 211 5.49 -4.27 10.37
N LEU A 212 4.72 -3.36 9.74
CA LEU A 212 3.96 -2.30 10.42
C LEU A 212 2.68 -2.80 11.11
N ARG A 213 2.37 -4.09 11.02
CA ARG A 213 1.13 -4.71 11.56
C ARG A 213 -0.16 -4.11 10.98
N LEU A 214 -0.11 -3.55 9.77
CA LEU A 214 -1.26 -3.08 9.02
C LEU A 214 -1.99 -4.23 8.32
N LEU A 215 -1.26 -5.30 7.99
CA LEU A 215 -1.75 -6.54 7.41
C LEU A 215 -1.24 -7.74 8.21
N SER A 216 -1.99 -8.84 8.20
CA SER A 216 -1.58 -10.11 8.81
C SER A 216 -0.89 -11.07 7.85
N ARG A 217 -1.11 -10.89 6.54
CA ARG A 217 -0.59 -11.71 5.45
C ARG A 217 -0.41 -10.85 4.21
N ASN A 218 0.29 -11.40 3.20
CA ASN A 218 0.51 -10.68 1.95
C ASN A 218 -0.60 -10.96 0.93
N PRO A 219 -1.58 -10.07 0.73
CA PRO A 219 -2.73 -10.33 -0.13
C PRO A 219 -2.35 -10.47 -1.61
N ILE A 220 -1.23 -9.88 -2.03
CA ILE A 220 -0.75 -9.96 -3.42
C ILE A 220 -0.08 -11.30 -3.73
N LYS A 221 0.56 -11.95 -2.74
CA LYS A 221 1.11 -13.30 -2.89
C LYS A 221 0.02 -14.35 -2.90
N ASP A 222 -0.98 -14.19 -2.03
CA ASP A 222 -2.03 -15.19 -1.81
C ASP A 222 -3.04 -15.26 -2.96
N LEU A 223 -3.14 -14.21 -3.77
CA LEU A 223 -4.03 -14.21 -4.92
C LEU A 223 -3.49 -15.11 -6.04
N PRO A 224 -4.30 -16.09 -6.52
CA PRO A 224 -3.98 -16.87 -7.72
C PRO A 224 -4.14 -15.99 -8.97
N TRP A 225 -3.10 -15.22 -9.26
CA TRP A 225 -3.09 -14.32 -10.41
C TRP A 225 -2.13 -14.83 -11.48
N LYS A 226 -2.70 -15.20 -12.65
CA LYS A 226 -1.90 -15.63 -13.80
C LYS A 226 -1.52 -14.41 -14.64
N SER A 227 -0.25 -14.04 -14.57
CA SER A 227 0.32 -13.13 -15.56
C SER A 227 0.25 -13.75 -16.95
N ALA A 228 0.00 -12.93 -17.97
CA ALA A 228 0.19 -13.38 -19.34
C ALA A 228 1.61 -13.94 -19.49
N LYS A 229 1.71 -15.13 -20.10
CA LYS A 229 3.02 -15.74 -20.33
C LYS A 229 3.86 -14.81 -21.20
N SER A 230 5.02 -14.40 -20.69
CA SER A 230 6.01 -13.75 -21.54
C SER A 230 6.51 -14.78 -22.55
N VAL A 231 6.08 -14.63 -23.78
CA VAL A 231 6.69 -15.39 -24.87
C VAL A 231 8.06 -14.75 -25.11
N ARG A 232 9.05 -15.17 -24.34
CA ARG A 232 10.47 -14.96 -24.68
C ARG A 232 10.82 -15.91 -25.82
N GLN A 233 10.23 -15.69 -26.98
CA GLN A 233 10.83 -16.20 -28.20
C GLN A 233 12.07 -15.33 -28.44
N VAL A 234 13.23 -15.85 -28.01
CA VAL A 234 14.49 -15.42 -28.59
C VAL A 234 14.40 -15.85 -30.04
N ASP A 235 14.24 -14.90 -30.96
CA ASP A 235 14.31 -15.21 -32.38
C ASP A 235 15.72 -15.76 -32.63
N LYS A 236 15.80 -17.08 -32.86
CA LYS A 236 17.07 -17.77 -33.11
C LYS A 236 17.84 -17.18 -34.31
N ARG A 237 17.15 -16.41 -35.18
CA ARG A 237 17.76 -15.72 -36.31
C ARG A 237 18.58 -14.48 -35.89
N VAL A 238 18.30 -13.93 -34.69
CA VAL A 238 19.01 -12.77 -34.11
C VAL A 238 20.19 -13.24 -33.23
N VAL A 239 20.34 -14.54 -32.98
CA VAL A 239 21.50 -15.06 -32.26
C VAL A 239 22.67 -15.05 -33.19
N VAL A 240 23.53 -14.04 -33.08
CA VAL A 240 24.78 -13.93 -33.80
C VAL A 240 25.66 -15.12 -33.43
N ASN A 241 26.08 -15.90 -34.45
CA ASN A 241 27.00 -17.00 -34.18
C ASN A 241 28.40 -16.44 -33.78
N PRO A 242 29.25 -17.23 -33.14
CA PRO A 242 30.56 -16.74 -32.66
C PRO A 242 31.43 -16.11 -33.72
N ALA A 243 31.32 -16.54 -34.98
CA ALA A 243 32.07 -15.95 -36.11
C ALA A 243 31.53 -14.55 -36.47
N GLN A 244 30.21 -14.37 -36.49
CA GLN A 244 29.56 -13.09 -36.73
C GLN A 244 29.73 -12.10 -35.58
N ALA A 245 29.94 -12.59 -34.33
CA ALA A 245 30.19 -11.75 -33.17
C ALA A 245 31.58 -11.10 -33.16
N ARG A 246 32.56 -11.70 -33.85
CA ARG A 246 33.95 -11.19 -33.91
C ARG A 246 34.03 -9.83 -34.57
N ASN A 247 33.38 -9.65 -35.72
CA ASN A 247 33.44 -8.41 -36.51
C ASN A 247 32.96 -7.16 -35.73
N PRO A 248 31.78 -7.14 -35.04
CA PRO A 248 31.38 -5.99 -34.24
C PRO A 248 32.27 -5.79 -33.00
N LEU A 249 32.82 -6.86 -32.40
CA LEU A 249 33.78 -6.73 -31.31
C LEU A 249 35.12 -6.12 -31.73
N GLU A 250 35.61 -6.45 -32.90
CA GLU A 250 36.82 -5.84 -33.48
C GLU A 250 36.57 -4.37 -33.84
N ALA A 251 35.40 -4.04 -34.39
CA ALA A 251 35.01 -2.65 -34.70
C ALA A 251 34.96 -1.80 -33.40
N VAL A 252 34.36 -2.29 -32.33
CA VAL A 252 34.33 -1.61 -31.02
C VAL A 252 35.72 -1.44 -30.41
N ARG A 253 36.60 -2.46 -30.56
CA ARG A 253 38.00 -2.38 -30.12
C ARG A 253 38.80 -1.34 -30.91
N ALA A 254 38.56 -1.20 -32.24
CA ALA A 254 39.17 -0.20 -33.08
C ALA A 254 38.74 1.22 -32.68
N GLN A 255 37.43 1.45 -32.42
CA GLN A 255 36.92 2.72 -31.94
C GLN A 255 37.52 3.13 -30.58
N ASN A 256 37.64 2.20 -29.65
CA ASN A 256 38.25 2.45 -28.31
C ASN A 256 39.77 2.77 -28.42
N ARG A 257 40.47 2.28 -29.43
CA ARG A 257 41.87 2.65 -29.70
C ARG A 257 41.98 4.04 -30.28
N ALA A 258 41.09 4.41 -31.20
CA ALA A 258 41.05 5.76 -31.81
C ALA A 258 40.69 6.85 -30.76
N GLY A 259 39.74 6.58 -29.81
CA GLY A 259 39.36 7.50 -28.76
C GLY A 259 40.44 7.76 -27.71
N ARG A 260 41.42 6.90 -27.55
CA ARG A 260 42.55 7.10 -26.63
C ARG A 260 43.67 7.96 -27.22
N GLY A 261 43.64 8.22 -28.53
CA GLY A 261 44.61 9.11 -29.24
C GLY A 261 44.33 10.60 -29.07
N TRP A 262 43.13 10.98 -28.61
CA TRP A 262 42.73 12.41 -28.55
C TRP A 262 42.93 13.08 -27.16
N SER A 263 43.41 12.36 -26.17
CA SER A 263 43.61 12.91 -24.82
C SER A 263 45.07 13.33 -24.52
N ARG A 264 45.95 13.46 -25.52
CA ARG A 264 47.31 13.93 -25.35
C ARG A 264 47.67 14.98 -26.41
N SER A 265 47.01 16.12 -26.38
CA SER A 265 47.56 17.35 -26.94
C SER A 265 46.77 18.56 -26.42
N SER A 266 47.21 19.08 -25.30
CA SER A 266 47.05 20.48 -24.94
C SER A 266 48.30 20.90 -24.15
N PRO A 267 48.91 22.04 -24.56
CA PRO A 267 50.10 22.58 -23.92
C PRO A 267 49.83 23.12 -22.50
#